data_6563fabd0ec05673a7320488273e22b1
#
_entry.id   6563fabd0ec05673a7320488273e22b1
#
_cell.length_a   1.000
_cell.length_b   1.000
_cell.length_c   1.000
_cell.angle_alpha   90.00
_cell.angle_beta   90.00
_cell.angle_gamma   90.00
#
_symmetry.space_group_name_H-M   'P 1'
#
loop_
_entity.id
_entity.type
_entity.pdbx_description
1 polymer ?
#
loop_
_entity_poly.entity_id
_entity_poly.type
_entity_poly.pdbx_seq_one_letter_code
_entity_poly.pdbx_strand_id
1 'polypeptide(L)'
;CCNTLSGLFRQIIEDRTEILYPVKDLEVHHGLGFAAWCDNNRVLIGNRLYMEREGVPLPEQEYEDEHSQNGTLQILYLAVSGSLHAMFVLHYVGGRNAARGLEVLQRENIRLLVTCEDPSLTARHITEAYHLPEGMITLLDQEQCSALTPAQPDETARCCMLHDKGFASLIGGLRAAEKAQNAETSATTVQMVSVWFSVVIGVLLTYAGSIGTLSVAAVLMYQAAWSALSIAVCALK
;
A
#
# COMPACT_ATOMS: atom_id res chain seq x y z
N CYS A 1 9.00 11.21 10.42
CA CYS A 1 9.19 12.50 9.75
C CYS A 1 8.96 12.32 8.26
N CYS A 2 8.09 13.12 7.65
CA CYS A 2 7.79 13.08 6.23
C CYS A 2 9.06 13.31 5.40
N ASN A 3 9.62 12.26 4.87
CA ASN A 3 10.83 12.31 4.06
C ASN A 3 10.69 13.23 2.83
N THR A 4 9.49 13.35 2.28
CA THR A 4 9.22 14.17 1.09
C THR A 4 9.33 15.67 1.38
N LEU A 5 8.64 16.16 2.42
CA LEU A 5 8.70 17.56 2.82
C LEU A 5 10.09 17.93 3.35
N SER A 6 10.75 17.04 4.11
CA SER A 6 12.12 17.24 4.58
C SER A 6 13.10 17.42 3.42
N GLY A 7 12.96 16.63 2.34
CA GLY A 7 13.78 16.77 1.15
C GLY A 7 13.58 18.13 0.45
N LEU A 8 12.33 18.58 0.32
CA LEU A 8 11.99 19.87 -0.28
C LEU A 8 12.61 21.03 0.52
N PHE A 9 12.41 21.04 1.86
CA PHE A 9 12.97 22.11 2.69
C PHE A 9 14.50 22.10 2.74
N ARG A 10 15.14 20.94 2.68
CA ARG A 10 16.61 20.86 2.53
C ARG A 10 17.10 21.50 1.26
N GLN A 11 16.42 21.30 0.14
CA GLN A 11 16.77 21.98 -1.11
C GLN A 11 16.65 23.50 -1.00
N ILE A 12 15.62 24.01 -0.31
CA ILE A 12 15.44 25.45 -0.11
C ILE A 12 16.61 26.07 0.68
N ILE A 13 17.13 25.37 1.69
CA ILE A 13 18.29 25.83 2.48
C ILE A 13 19.65 25.40 1.87
N GLU A 14 19.66 24.88 0.64
CA GLU A 14 20.86 24.42 -0.05
C GLU A 14 21.68 23.39 0.75
N ASP A 15 20.98 22.47 1.44
CA ASP A 15 21.55 21.46 2.34
C ASP A 15 22.41 22.03 3.51
N ARG A 16 22.32 23.33 3.81
CA ARG A 16 23.01 23.96 4.93
C ARG A 16 22.36 23.60 6.26
N THR A 17 22.60 22.37 6.72
CA THR A 17 21.99 21.86 7.97
C THR A 17 22.56 22.52 9.22
N GLU A 18 23.71 23.17 9.16
CA GLU A 18 24.34 23.91 10.26
C GLU A 18 23.55 25.14 10.71
N ILE A 19 22.64 25.66 9.87
CA ILE A 19 21.78 26.78 10.24
C ILE A 19 20.52 26.35 10.97
N LEU A 20 20.26 25.07 11.08
CA LEU A 20 19.05 24.54 11.73
C LEU A 20 19.21 24.59 13.26
N TYR A 21 18.18 25.15 13.89
CA TYR A 21 18.09 25.12 15.35
C TYR A 21 17.67 23.75 15.87
N PRO A 22 18.12 23.35 17.07
CA PRO A 22 17.66 22.11 17.68
C PRO A 22 16.17 22.20 18.02
N VAL A 23 15.46 21.13 17.68
CA VAL A 23 14.03 20.98 17.97
C VAL A 23 13.85 20.25 19.27
N LYS A 24 12.98 20.76 20.16
CA LYS A 24 12.59 20.14 21.43
C LYS A 24 11.10 19.93 21.46
N ASP A 25 10.67 18.93 22.23
CA ASP A 25 9.25 18.67 22.54
C ASP A 25 8.37 18.63 21.28
N LEU A 26 8.77 17.77 20.32
CA LEU A 26 8.00 17.59 19.09
C LEU A 26 6.71 16.84 19.40
N GLU A 27 5.59 17.50 19.17
CA GLU A 27 4.24 16.94 19.24
C GLU A 27 3.69 16.74 17.81
N VAL A 28 3.19 15.54 17.53
CA VAL A 28 2.60 15.21 16.24
C VAL A 28 1.08 15.09 16.39
N HIS A 29 0.34 15.90 15.66
CA HIS A 29 -1.13 15.85 15.57
C HIS A 29 -1.52 15.28 14.21
N HIS A 30 -1.81 14.00 14.16
CA HIS A 30 -2.12 13.30 12.91
C HIS A 30 -3.26 13.95 12.14
N GLY A 31 -3.05 14.17 10.84
CA GLY A 31 -4.00 14.85 9.96
C GLY A 31 -4.17 16.35 10.19
N LEU A 32 -3.45 16.94 11.16
CA LEU A 32 -3.53 18.35 11.51
C LEU A 32 -2.19 19.05 11.33
N GLY A 33 -1.13 18.58 12.01
CA GLY A 33 0.16 19.25 11.96
C GLY A 33 1.12 18.82 13.06
N PHE A 34 2.12 19.68 13.28
CA PHE A 34 3.19 19.48 14.25
C PHE A 34 3.34 20.74 15.12
N ALA A 35 3.62 20.52 16.41
CA ALA A 35 4.10 21.57 17.30
C ALA A 35 5.50 21.22 17.80
N ALA A 36 6.35 22.20 17.96
CA ALA A 36 7.68 22.01 18.53
C ALA A 36 8.22 23.31 19.13
N TRP A 37 9.22 23.18 19.99
CA TRP A 37 9.99 24.30 20.49
C TRP A 37 11.31 24.42 19.73
N CYS A 38 11.58 25.61 19.20
CA CYS A 38 12.75 25.93 18.42
C CYS A 38 13.28 27.29 18.87
N ASP A 39 14.51 27.34 19.39
CA ASP A 39 15.09 28.57 19.92
C ASP A 39 14.16 29.36 20.85
N ASN A 40 13.57 28.67 21.83
CA ASN A 40 12.63 29.22 22.82
C ASN A 40 11.30 29.77 22.24
N ASN A 41 11.03 29.55 20.96
CA ASN A 41 9.77 29.87 20.29
C ASN A 41 8.96 28.62 20.05
N ARG A 42 7.65 28.68 20.28
CA ARG A 42 6.73 27.61 19.88
C ARG A 42 6.47 27.74 18.38
N VAL A 43 6.83 26.71 17.65
CA VAL A 43 6.65 26.63 16.19
C VAL A 43 5.55 25.63 15.89
N LEU A 44 4.58 26.06 15.07
CA LEU A 44 3.47 25.25 14.60
C LEU A 44 3.56 25.12 13.09
N ILE A 45 3.42 23.91 12.59
CA ILE A 45 3.33 23.62 11.16
C ILE A 45 2.10 22.72 10.94
N GLY A 46 1.17 23.13 10.10
CA GLY A 46 -0.04 22.35 9.87
C GLY A 46 -1.04 23.01 8.92
N ASN A 47 -2.19 22.34 8.79
CA ASN A 47 -3.29 22.83 7.96
C ASN A 47 -4.09 23.94 8.66
N ARG A 48 -5.08 24.54 7.96
CA ARG A 48 -5.95 25.58 8.48
C ARG A 48 -6.62 25.18 9.80
N LEU A 49 -7.20 23.97 9.85
CA LEU A 49 -7.91 23.49 11.02
C LEU A 49 -7.02 23.42 12.27
N TYR A 50 -5.74 23.03 12.09
CA TYR A 50 -4.78 23.03 13.18
C TYR A 50 -4.47 24.43 13.69
N MET A 51 -4.24 25.38 12.78
CA MET A 51 -3.96 26.77 13.13
C MET A 51 -5.14 27.45 13.85
N GLU A 52 -6.37 27.21 13.38
CA GLU A 52 -7.60 27.70 14.04
C GLU A 52 -7.74 27.14 15.46
N ARG A 53 -7.48 25.84 15.64
CA ARG A 53 -7.50 25.18 16.94
C ARG A 53 -6.47 25.78 17.92
N GLU A 54 -5.30 26.15 17.42
CA GLU A 54 -4.23 26.78 18.20
C GLU A 54 -4.40 28.30 18.34
N GLY A 55 -5.46 28.87 17.78
CA GLY A 55 -5.80 30.30 17.91
C GLY A 55 -4.89 31.22 17.09
N VAL A 56 -4.26 30.73 16.04
CA VAL A 56 -3.41 31.51 15.13
C VAL A 56 -4.31 32.29 14.17
N PRO A 57 -4.18 33.61 14.04
CA PRO A 57 -4.93 34.37 13.05
C PRO A 57 -4.49 33.99 11.64
N LEU A 58 -5.46 33.63 10.80
CA LEU A 58 -5.26 33.19 9.42
C LEU A 58 -5.84 34.19 8.42
N PRO A 59 -5.38 34.17 7.16
CA PRO A 59 -6.02 34.94 6.10
C PRO A 59 -7.44 34.42 5.83
N GLU A 60 -8.25 35.26 5.18
CA GLU A 60 -9.60 34.87 4.76
C GLU A 60 -9.58 33.61 3.87
N GLN A 61 -10.65 32.83 3.93
CA GLN A 61 -10.76 31.58 3.15
C GLN A 61 -10.63 31.82 1.65
N GLU A 62 -11.14 32.96 1.19
CA GLU A 62 -11.10 33.36 -0.22
C GLU A 62 -9.67 33.51 -0.75
N TYR A 63 -8.75 34.03 0.08
CA TYR A 63 -7.33 34.12 -0.23
C TYR A 63 -6.67 32.73 -0.34
N GLU A 64 -7.06 31.80 0.53
CA GLU A 64 -6.60 30.42 0.50
C GLU A 64 -7.11 29.70 -0.77
N ASP A 65 -8.39 29.84 -1.09
CA ASP A 65 -9.02 29.21 -2.25
C ASP A 65 -8.38 29.68 -3.56
N GLU A 66 -8.07 30.98 -3.67
CA GLU A 66 -7.34 31.52 -4.82
C GLU A 66 -5.97 30.88 -5.00
N HIS A 67 -5.19 30.75 -3.92
CA HIS A 67 -3.83 30.20 -3.98
C HIS A 67 -3.80 28.69 -4.06
N SER A 68 -4.80 28.00 -3.52
CA SER A 68 -4.94 26.53 -3.61
C SER A 68 -5.55 26.05 -4.91
N GLN A 69 -5.91 26.95 -5.82
CA GLN A 69 -6.64 26.62 -7.05
C GLN A 69 -7.91 25.80 -6.74
N ASN A 70 -8.74 26.32 -5.83
CA ASN A 70 -9.96 25.67 -5.34
C ASN A 70 -9.71 24.26 -4.74
N GLY A 71 -8.62 24.11 -3.99
CA GLY A 71 -8.31 22.88 -3.26
C GLY A 71 -7.56 21.84 -4.09
N THR A 72 -7.08 22.18 -5.28
CA THR A 72 -6.20 21.30 -6.08
C THR A 72 -4.79 21.25 -5.49
N LEU A 73 -4.32 22.36 -4.92
CA LEU A 73 -3.05 22.47 -4.23
C LEU A 73 -3.26 22.45 -2.72
N GLN A 74 -2.30 21.88 -2.01
CA GLN A 74 -2.33 21.82 -0.55
C GLN A 74 -1.71 23.05 0.08
N ILE A 75 -2.32 23.51 1.15
CA ILE A 75 -1.79 24.62 1.94
C ILE A 75 -1.26 24.10 3.28
N LEU A 76 -0.04 24.53 3.59
CA LEU A 76 0.62 24.26 4.85
C LEU A 76 1.04 25.59 5.47
N TYR A 77 0.60 25.82 6.69
CA TYR A 77 0.91 27.03 7.44
C TYR A 77 2.09 26.83 8.38
N LEU A 78 2.89 27.87 8.55
CA LEU A 78 3.92 27.97 9.56
C LEU A 78 3.60 29.17 10.48
N ALA A 79 3.44 28.90 11.76
CA ALA A 79 3.29 29.92 12.76
C ALA A 79 4.39 29.82 13.81
N VAL A 80 4.83 30.98 14.33
CA VAL A 80 5.83 31.08 15.38
C VAL A 80 5.28 31.96 16.49
N SER A 81 5.30 31.44 17.72
CA SER A 81 4.79 32.17 18.92
C SER A 81 3.40 32.75 18.72
N GLY A 82 2.49 32.01 18.07
CA GLY A 82 1.10 32.40 17.85
C GLY A 82 0.85 33.37 16.69
N SER A 83 1.88 33.74 15.93
CA SER A 83 1.77 34.57 14.73
C SER A 83 2.05 33.79 13.46
N LEU A 84 1.20 33.99 12.44
CA LEU A 84 1.43 33.39 11.12
C LEU A 84 2.66 34.01 10.45
N HIS A 85 3.62 33.19 10.04
CA HIS A 85 4.86 33.61 9.39
C HIS A 85 4.91 33.25 7.91
N ALA A 86 4.36 32.09 7.53
CA ALA A 86 4.38 31.67 6.15
C ALA A 86 3.18 30.78 5.82
N MET A 87 2.80 30.82 4.54
CA MET A 87 1.88 29.90 3.89
C MET A 87 2.61 29.25 2.73
N PHE A 88 2.74 27.92 2.76
CA PHE A 88 3.33 27.14 1.69
C PHE A 88 2.22 26.53 0.85
N VAL A 89 2.34 26.66 -0.46
CA VAL A 89 1.46 26.00 -1.42
C VAL A 89 2.18 24.79 -1.98
N LEU A 90 1.67 23.61 -1.73
CA LEU A 90 2.29 22.34 -2.05
C LEU A 90 1.55 21.66 -3.21
N HIS A 91 2.30 21.21 -4.19
CA HIS A 91 1.78 20.42 -5.30
C HIS A 91 2.35 18.99 -5.23
N TYR A 92 1.49 18.02 -4.98
CA TYR A 92 1.87 16.61 -4.96
C TYR A 92 1.78 16.02 -6.37
N VAL A 93 2.91 15.57 -6.88
CA VAL A 93 2.99 14.93 -8.20
C VAL A 93 3.20 13.44 -8.04
N GLY A 94 2.35 12.65 -8.69
CA GLY A 94 2.41 11.20 -8.66
C GLY A 94 3.68 10.64 -9.33
N GLY A 95 4.40 9.76 -8.63
CA GLY A 95 5.56 9.06 -9.17
C GLY A 95 5.15 7.95 -10.16
N ARG A 96 5.87 7.80 -11.29
CA ARG A 96 5.59 6.78 -12.33
C ARG A 96 5.58 5.35 -11.79
N ASN A 97 6.41 5.04 -10.82
CA ASN A 97 6.47 3.70 -10.22
C ASN A 97 5.22 3.40 -9.37
N ALA A 98 4.80 4.37 -8.57
CA ALA A 98 3.55 4.25 -7.80
C ALA A 98 2.33 4.16 -8.74
N ALA A 99 2.29 4.98 -9.80
CA ALA A 99 1.20 4.96 -10.78
C ALA A 99 1.00 3.56 -11.40
N ARG A 100 2.10 2.90 -11.82
CA ARG A 100 2.03 1.53 -12.36
C ARG A 100 1.49 0.51 -11.36
N GLY A 101 1.91 0.59 -10.10
CA GLY A 101 1.40 -0.31 -9.06
C GLY A 101 -0.08 -0.08 -8.77
N LEU A 102 -0.49 1.18 -8.66
CA LEU A 102 -1.88 1.56 -8.43
C LEU A 102 -2.80 1.16 -9.59
N GLU A 103 -2.34 1.27 -10.83
CA GLU A 103 -3.07 0.80 -12.01
C GLU A 103 -3.35 -0.71 -11.97
N VAL A 104 -2.40 -1.51 -11.50
CA VAL A 104 -2.60 -2.96 -11.32
C VAL A 104 -3.62 -3.23 -10.21
N LEU A 105 -3.51 -2.55 -9.06
CA LEU A 105 -4.46 -2.69 -7.96
C LEU A 105 -5.88 -2.29 -8.36
N GLN A 106 -6.02 -1.24 -9.17
CA GLN A 106 -7.30 -0.81 -9.72
C GLN A 106 -7.93 -1.90 -10.60
N ARG A 107 -7.15 -2.53 -11.48
CA ARG A 107 -7.63 -3.63 -12.33
C ARG A 107 -8.11 -4.84 -11.54
N GLU A 108 -7.43 -5.14 -10.45
CA GLU A 108 -7.78 -6.25 -9.55
C GLU A 108 -8.83 -5.85 -8.49
N ASN A 109 -9.35 -4.61 -8.54
CA ASN A 109 -10.32 -4.06 -7.59
C ASN A 109 -9.87 -4.15 -6.11
N ILE A 110 -8.57 -3.98 -5.88
CA ILE A 110 -7.96 -4.00 -4.55
C ILE A 110 -7.93 -2.58 -3.98
N ARG A 111 -8.50 -2.40 -2.79
CA ARG A 111 -8.46 -1.13 -2.06
C ARG A 111 -7.18 -1.02 -1.22
N LEU A 112 -6.67 0.20 -1.10
CA LEU A 112 -5.51 0.52 -0.29
C LEU A 112 -5.90 1.24 0.99
N LEU A 113 -5.37 0.75 2.09
CA LEU A 113 -5.32 1.47 3.36
C LEU A 113 -3.92 2.09 3.46
N VAL A 114 -3.85 3.40 3.59
CA VAL A 114 -2.59 4.15 3.60
C VAL A 114 -2.42 4.85 4.93
N THR A 115 -1.28 4.66 5.56
CA THR A 115 -0.85 5.45 6.70
C THR A 115 -0.02 6.62 6.22
N CYS A 116 -0.34 7.83 6.67
CA CYS A 116 0.41 9.02 6.31
C CYS A 116 0.63 9.92 7.53
N GLU A 117 1.86 10.35 7.71
CA GLU A 117 2.22 11.33 8.75
C GLU A 117 2.13 12.77 8.23
N ASP A 118 1.95 12.96 6.91
CA ASP A 118 1.82 14.28 6.31
C ASP A 118 0.42 14.86 6.59
N PRO A 119 0.31 15.94 7.38
CA PRO A 119 -0.98 16.51 7.74
C PRO A 119 -1.71 17.18 6.58
N SER A 120 -1.01 17.49 5.51
CA SER A 120 -1.57 18.14 4.33
C SER A 120 -2.04 17.16 3.25
N LEU A 121 -1.65 15.87 3.35
CA LEU A 121 -2.03 14.87 2.36
C LEU A 121 -3.40 14.25 2.69
N THR A 122 -4.33 14.32 1.74
CA THR A 122 -5.64 13.69 1.85
C THR A 122 -5.82 12.57 0.83
N ALA A 123 -6.76 11.65 1.07
CA ALA A 123 -7.09 10.59 0.12
C ALA A 123 -7.48 11.16 -1.25
N ARG A 124 -8.18 12.31 -1.26
CA ARG A 124 -8.58 13.01 -2.48
C ARG A 124 -7.37 13.40 -3.33
N HIS A 125 -6.32 13.96 -2.72
CA HIS A 125 -5.11 14.38 -3.46
C HIS A 125 -4.38 13.21 -4.09
N ILE A 126 -4.32 12.06 -3.40
CA ILE A 126 -3.72 10.85 -3.96
C ILE A 126 -4.59 10.35 -5.13
N THR A 127 -5.91 10.35 -4.96
CA THR A 127 -6.87 9.93 -5.99
C THR A 127 -6.78 10.79 -7.23
N GLU A 128 -6.71 12.12 -7.08
CA GLU A 128 -6.57 13.07 -8.19
C GLU A 128 -5.18 12.96 -8.87
N ALA A 129 -4.09 12.89 -8.08
CA ALA A 129 -2.73 12.80 -8.62
C ALA A 129 -2.48 11.54 -9.46
N TYR A 130 -3.20 10.45 -9.17
CA TYR A 130 -3.07 9.18 -9.88
C TYR A 130 -4.29 8.80 -10.73
N HIS A 131 -5.29 9.67 -10.84
CA HIS A 131 -6.53 9.43 -11.59
C HIS A 131 -7.26 8.13 -11.18
N LEU A 132 -7.35 7.88 -9.87
CA LEU A 132 -7.96 6.67 -9.32
C LEU A 132 -9.46 6.86 -9.08
N PRO A 133 -10.26 5.80 -9.08
CA PRO A 133 -11.66 5.87 -8.69
C PRO A 133 -11.81 6.21 -7.20
N GLU A 134 -12.89 6.91 -6.88
CA GLU A 134 -13.24 7.25 -5.50
C GLU A 134 -13.38 5.99 -4.63
N GLY A 135 -12.90 6.06 -3.40
CA GLY A 135 -12.97 4.96 -2.44
C GLY A 135 -11.93 3.85 -2.62
N MET A 136 -11.03 3.96 -3.59
CA MET A 136 -9.92 3.02 -3.76
C MET A 136 -8.84 3.22 -2.68
N ILE A 137 -8.67 4.45 -2.21
CA ILE A 137 -7.70 4.80 -1.18
C ILE A 137 -8.43 5.31 0.06
N THR A 138 -8.06 4.77 1.22
CA THR A 138 -8.52 5.23 2.52
C THR A 138 -7.29 5.57 3.36
N LEU A 139 -7.21 6.81 3.83
CA LEU A 139 -6.21 7.20 4.82
C LEU A 139 -6.68 6.76 6.20
N LEU A 140 -5.80 6.09 6.92
CA LEU A 140 -6.05 5.63 8.27
C LEU A 140 -5.71 6.74 9.27
N ASP A 141 -6.54 6.89 10.28
CA ASP A 141 -6.25 7.71 11.44
C ASP A 141 -5.26 7.03 12.40
N GLN A 142 -4.81 7.75 13.42
CA GLN A 142 -3.83 7.23 14.38
C GLN A 142 -4.35 6.03 15.16
N GLU A 143 -5.62 6.01 15.51
CA GLU A 143 -6.24 4.92 16.27
C GLU A 143 -6.29 3.65 15.42
N GLN A 144 -6.71 3.78 14.17
CA GLN A 144 -6.71 2.70 13.19
C GLN A 144 -5.30 2.17 12.89
N CYS A 145 -4.32 3.07 12.76
CA CYS A 145 -2.91 2.68 12.57
C CYS A 145 -2.39 1.88 13.77
N SER A 146 -2.69 2.29 15.00
CA SER A 146 -2.26 1.59 16.20
C SER A 146 -2.90 0.21 16.34
N ALA A 147 -4.17 0.08 15.92
CA ALA A 147 -4.89 -1.20 15.92
C ALA A 147 -4.34 -2.20 14.88
N LEU A 148 -3.78 -1.71 13.78
CA LEU A 148 -3.19 -2.54 12.72
C LEU A 148 -1.72 -2.91 12.97
N THR A 149 -1.02 -2.14 13.79
CA THR A 149 0.38 -2.42 14.12
C THR A 149 0.44 -3.55 15.15
N PRO A 150 1.00 -4.72 14.82
CA PRO A 150 1.12 -5.80 15.79
C PRO A 150 2.00 -5.36 16.96
N ALA A 151 1.60 -5.70 18.20
CA ALA A 151 2.30 -5.33 19.41
C ALA A 151 3.73 -5.93 19.48
N GLN A 152 3.97 -7.00 18.73
CA GLN A 152 5.28 -7.62 18.53
C GLN A 152 5.37 -8.19 17.11
N PRO A 153 6.53 -8.10 16.43
CA PRO A 153 6.74 -8.78 15.17
C PRO A 153 6.60 -10.29 15.38
N ASP A 154 5.85 -10.94 14.51
CA ASP A 154 5.70 -12.40 14.53
C ASP A 154 7.04 -13.05 14.13
N GLU A 155 7.83 -13.47 15.12
CA GLU A 155 9.11 -14.16 14.89
C GLU A 155 8.93 -15.54 14.23
N THR A 156 7.68 -16.04 14.16
CA THR A 156 7.36 -17.31 13.51
C THR A 156 7.03 -17.16 12.02
N ALA A 157 6.94 -15.95 11.51
CA ALA A 157 6.71 -15.70 10.10
C ALA A 157 7.81 -16.32 9.23
N ARG A 158 7.50 -17.45 8.59
CA ARG A 158 8.46 -18.22 7.77
C ARG A 158 8.57 -17.72 6.34
N CYS A 159 7.69 -16.82 5.92
CA CYS A 159 7.68 -16.26 4.57
C CYS A 159 7.92 -14.76 4.64
N CYS A 160 8.96 -14.30 3.95
CA CYS A 160 9.16 -12.89 3.67
C CYS A 160 9.29 -12.70 2.15
N MET A 161 8.79 -11.58 1.68
CA MET A 161 8.99 -11.17 0.30
C MET A 161 10.09 -10.12 0.26
N LEU A 162 11.17 -10.41 -0.46
CA LEU A 162 12.19 -9.43 -0.81
C LEU A 162 11.80 -8.79 -2.13
N HIS A 163 11.67 -7.48 -2.14
CA HIS A 163 11.39 -6.74 -3.38
C HIS A 163 12.34 -5.54 -3.49
N ASP A 164 12.60 -5.08 -4.69
CA ASP A 164 13.26 -3.81 -4.94
C ASP A 164 12.35 -2.67 -4.45
N LYS A 165 12.92 -1.52 -4.13
CA LYS A 165 12.23 -0.36 -3.50
C LYS A 165 11.02 0.18 -4.27
N GLY A 166 10.63 -0.45 -5.36
CA GLY A 166 9.53 -0.03 -6.22
C GLY A 166 8.17 -0.58 -5.78
N PHE A 167 7.18 0.28 -5.61
CA PHE A 167 5.80 -0.12 -5.33
C PHE A 167 5.24 -1.10 -6.37
N ALA A 168 5.54 -0.88 -7.66
CA ALA A 168 5.14 -1.79 -8.73
C ALA A 168 5.76 -3.19 -8.58
N SER A 169 6.98 -3.30 -8.06
CA SER A 169 7.64 -4.59 -7.77
C SER A 169 6.92 -5.34 -6.64
N LEU A 170 6.53 -4.64 -5.57
CA LEU A 170 5.73 -5.21 -4.48
C LEU A 170 4.42 -5.81 -5.01
N ILE A 171 3.68 -5.04 -5.79
CA ILE A 171 2.40 -5.50 -6.36
C ILE A 171 2.61 -6.67 -7.34
N GLY A 172 3.67 -6.63 -8.14
CA GLY A 172 4.05 -7.74 -9.01
C GLY A 172 4.33 -9.03 -8.23
N GLY A 173 5.02 -8.93 -7.09
CA GLY A 173 5.27 -10.06 -6.20
C GLY A 173 4.00 -10.64 -5.58
N LEU A 174 3.11 -9.79 -5.07
CA LEU A 174 1.81 -10.20 -4.53
C LEU A 174 0.98 -10.96 -5.59
N ARG A 175 0.94 -10.43 -6.81
CA ARG A 175 0.22 -11.05 -7.93
C ARG A 175 0.82 -12.40 -8.33
N ALA A 176 2.14 -12.51 -8.31
CA ALA A 176 2.81 -13.77 -8.58
C ALA A 176 2.51 -14.82 -7.50
N ALA A 177 2.47 -14.41 -6.23
CA ALA A 177 2.10 -15.28 -5.11
C ALA A 177 0.65 -15.77 -5.21
N GLU A 178 -0.29 -14.90 -5.55
CA GLU A 178 -1.69 -15.26 -5.77
C GLU A 178 -1.86 -16.23 -6.94
N LYS A 179 -1.19 -15.98 -8.06
CA LYS A 179 -1.18 -16.93 -9.20
C LYS A 179 -0.60 -18.30 -8.81
N ALA A 180 0.48 -18.32 -8.04
CA ALA A 180 1.08 -19.57 -7.57
C ALA A 180 0.10 -20.34 -6.68
N GLN A 181 -0.58 -19.70 -5.75
CA GLN A 181 -1.58 -20.30 -4.87
C GLN A 181 -2.78 -20.85 -5.68
N ASN A 182 -3.26 -20.10 -6.65
CA ASN A 182 -4.35 -20.53 -7.52
C ASN A 182 -3.95 -21.72 -8.40
N ALA A 183 -2.71 -21.77 -8.87
CA ALA A 183 -2.16 -22.90 -9.63
C ALA A 183 -2.04 -24.14 -8.75
N GLU A 184 -1.54 -23.99 -7.51
CA GLU A 184 -1.44 -25.09 -6.53
C GLU A 184 -2.82 -25.66 -6.19
N THR A 185 -3.80 -24.83 -5.91
CA THR A 185 -5.19 -25.26 -5.64
C THR A 185 -5.78 -26.02 -6.83
N SER A 186 -5.53 -25.54 -8.04
CA SER A 186 -6.01 -26.21 -9.27
C SER A 186 -5.30 -27.54 -9.49
N ALA A 187 -3.99 -27.62 -9.30
CA ALA A 187 -3.23 -28.86 -9.39
C ALA A 187 -3.73 -29.91 -8.37
N THR A 188 -3.93 -29.48 -7.12
CA THR A 188 -4.46 -30.35 -6.06
C THR A 188 -5.86 -30.89 -6.40
N THR A 189 -6.73 -30.04 -6.95
CA THR A 189 -8.05 -30.47 -7.39
C THR A 189 -7.99 -31.52 -8.50
N VAL A 190 -7.15 -31.28 -9.51
CA VAL A 190 -6.94 -32.26 -10.61
C VAL A 190 -6.39 -33.59 -10.06
N GLN A 191 -5.46 -33.53 -9.11
CA GLN A 191 -4.92 -34.76 -8.48
C GLN A 191 -5.99 -35.50 -7.66
N MET A 192 -6.82 -34.81 -6.89
CA MET A 192 -7.93 -35.45 -6.17
C MET A 192 -8.90 -36.15 -7.12
N VAL A 193 -9.26 -35.51 -8.22
CA VAL A 193 -10.12 -36.12 -9.24
C VAL A 193 -9.45 -37.35 -9.83
N SER A 194 -8.15 -37.29 -10.14
CA SER A 194 -7.37 -38.44 -10.63
C SER A 194 -7.43 -39.62 -9.67
N VAL A 195 -7.27 -39.40 -8.37
CA VAL A 195 -7.34 -40.44 -7.34
C VAL A 195 -8.72 -41.09 -7.32
N TRP A 196 -9.79 -40.28 -7.31
CA TRP A 196 -11.17 -40.80 -7.34
C TRP A 196 -11.43 -41.64 -8.57
N PHE A 197 -10.99 -41.20 -9.77
CA PHE A 197 -11.09 -41.98 -10.99
C PHE A 197 -10.33 -43.28 -10.89
N SER A 198 -9.14 -43.28 -10.30
CA SER A 198 -8.33 -44.49 -10.10
C SER A 198 -9.04 -45.50 -9.22
N VAL A 199 -9.67 -45.07 -8.12
CA VAL A 199 -10.43 -45.93 -7.21
C VAL A 199 -11.63 -46.53 -7.93
N VAL A 200 -12.41 -45.70 -8.65
CA VAL A 200 -13.59 -46.18 -9.39
C VAL A 200 -13.20 -47.20 -10.44
N ILE A 201 -12.15 -46.95 -11.24
CA ILE A 201 -11.65 -47.90 -12.26
C ILE A 201 -11.18 -49.20 -11.57
N GLY A 202 -10.47 -49.11 -10.44
CA GLY A 202 -10.01 -50.28 -9.70
C GLY A 202 -11.16 -51.14 -9.22
N VAL A 203 -12.22 -50.53 -8.65
CA VAL A 203 -13.42 -51.26 -8.20
C VAL A 203 -14.13 -51.94 -9.39
N LEU A 204 -14.30 -51.25 -10.52
CA LEU A 204 -14.95 -51.78 -11.70
C LEU A 204 -14.15 -52.95 -12.29
N LEU A 205 -12.83 -52.87 -12.38
CA LEU A 205 -11.97 -53.93 -12.88
C LEU A 205 -11.97 -55.16 -11.95
N THR A 206 -12.03 -54.95 -10.64
CA THR A 206 -12.16 -56.00 -9.64
C THR A 206 -13.50 -56.73 -9.81
N TYR A 207 -14.58 -55.99 -9.94
CA TYR A 207 -15.92 -56.55 -10.12
C TYR A 207 -16.04 -57.35 -11.44
N ALA A 208 -15.41 -56.84 -12.50
CA ALA A 208 -15.37 -57.54 -13.82
C ALA A 208 -14.41 -58.73 -13.87
N GLY A 209 -13.67 -59.03 -12.82
CA GLY A 209 -12.64 -60.07 -12.80
C GLY A 209 -11.43 -59.80 -13.71
N SER A 210 -11.28 -58.60 -14.18
CA SER A 210 -10.29 -58.20 -15.20
C SER A 210 -9.05 -57.48 -14.63
N ILE A 211 -8.85 -57.52 -13.32
CA ILE A 211 -7.75 -56.77 -12.65
C ILE A 211 -6.36 -57.26 -13.11
N GLY A 212 -6.26 -58.53 -13.47
CA GLY A 212 -5.01 -59.15 -14.00
C GLY A 212 -4.61 -58.67 -15.41
N THR A 213 -5.47 -57.93 -16.10
CA THR A 213 -5.18 -57.39 -17.44
C THR A 213 -4.50 -56.03 -17.39
N LEU A 214 -4.43 -55.42 -16.20
CA LEU A 214 -3.75 -54.14 -16.00
C LEU A 214 -2.24 -54.29 -16.20
N SER A 215 -1.72 -53.72 -17.27
CA SER A 215 -0.29 -53.66 -17.51
C SER A 215 0.34 -52.45 -16.82
N VAL A 216 1.59 -52.56 -16.41
CA VAL A 216 2.36 -51.46 -15.86
C VAL A 216 2.39 -50.24 -16.81
N ALA A 217 2.46 -50.50 -18.11
CA ALA A 217 2.44 -49.48 -19.14
C ALA A 217 1.12 -48.68 -19.13
N ALA A 218 -0.03 -49.35 -18.94
CA ALA A 218 -1.32 -48.69 -18.87
C ALA A 218 -1.43 -47.74 -17.65
N VAL A 219 -0.90 -48.17 -16.49
CA VAL A 219 -0.85 -47.33 -15.28
C VAL A 219 0.05 -46.10 -15.50
N LEU A 220 1.23 -46.29 -16.10
CA LEU A 220 2.14 -45.17 -16.41
C LEU A 220 1.53 -44.18 -17.40
N MET A 221 0.86 -44.67 -18.44
CA MET A 221 0.16 -43.81 -19.40
C MET A 221 -0.98 -43.03 -18.74
N TYR A 222 -1.74 -43.64 -17.86
CA TYR A 222 -2.77 -42.97 -17.07
C TYR A 222 -2.19 -41.83 -16.21
N GLN A 223 -1.09 -42.10 -15.47
CA GLN A 223 -0.42 -41.09 -14.67
C GLN A 223 0.17 -39.96 -15.54
N ALA A 224 0.77 -40.29 -16.68
CA ALA A 224 1.29 -39.29 -17.60
C ALA A 224 0.18 -38.36 -18.15
N ALA A 225 -0.99 -38.93 -18.49
CA ALA A 225 -2.13 -38.14 -18.97
C ALA A 225 -2.65 -37.15 -17.91
N TRP A 226 -2.79 -37.58 -16.64
CA TRP A 226 -3.20 -36.72 -15.55
C TRP A 226 -2.16 -35.68 -15.22
N SER A 227 -0.87 -36.00 -15.28
CA SER A 227 0.21 -35.02 -15.08
C SER A 227 0.21 -33.96 -16.18
N ALA A 228 0.03 -34.36 -17.43
CA ALA A 228 -0.08 -33.42 -18.54
C ALA A 228 -1.30 -32.50 -18.39
N LEU A 229 -2.45 -33.05 -17.98
CA LEU A 229 -3.65 -32.28 -17.71
C LEU A 229 -3.43 -31.27 -16.58
N SER A 230 -2.77 -31.67 -15.48
CA SER A 230 -2.44 -30.80 -14.37
C SER A 230 -1.56 -29.63 -14.81
N ILE A 231 -0.51 -29.90 -15.60
CA ILE A 231 0.36 -28.84 -16.15
C ILE A 231 -0.43 -27.90 -17.06
N ALA A 232 -1.28 -28.42 -17.93
CA ALA A 232 -2.09 -27.62 -18.84
C ALA A 232 -3.06 -26.69 -18.08
N VAL A 233 -3.72 -27.21 -17.05
CA VAL A 233 -4.62 -26.40 -16.18
C VAL A 233 -3.88 -25.30 -15.44
N CYS A 234 -2.67 -25.58 -14.95
CA CYS A 234 -1.83 -24.56 -14.30
C CYS A 234 -1.30 -23.51 -15.28
N ALA A 235 -1.02 -23.88 -16.52
CA ALA A 235 -0.52 -22.96 -17.54
C ALA A 235 -1.60 -22.00 -18.11
N LEU A 236 -2.87 -22.38 -18.02
CA LEU A 236 -4.00 -21.59 -18.51
C LEU A 236 -4.48 -20.52 -17.52
N LYS A 237 -3.97 -20.50 -16.30
CA LYS A 237 -4.26 -19.50 -15.25
C LYS A 237 -3.07 -18.58 -14.98
#